data_6de15abafa87172105fff2126d39cec6
#
_entry.id   6de15abafa87172105fff2126d39cec6
#
_cell.length_a   1.000
_cell.length_b   1.000
_cell.length_c   1.000
_cell.angle_alpha   90.00
_cell.angle_beta   90.00
_cell.angle_gamma   90.00
#
_symmetry.space_group_name_H-M   'P 1'
#
loop_
_entity.id
_entity.type
_entity.pdbx_description
1 polymer ?
#
loop_
_entity_poly.entity_id
_entity_poly.type
_entity_poly.pdbx_seq_one_letter_code
_entity_poly.pdbx_strand_id
1 'polypeptide(L)' 'MSIQIRITVSKEINNLLERVSKKLGKKKSMLARELMEQKLYDLDIIQRELKEMDKEK' A
#
# COMPACT_ATOMS: atom_id res chain seq x y z
N MET A 1 1.82 -16.11 5.42
CA MET A 1 2.03 -15.39 6.67
C MET A 1 2.04 -13.89 6.39
N SER A 2 1.27 -13.11 7.14
CA SER A 2 1.22 -11.67 6.91
C SER A 2 2.19 -10.96 7.85
N ILE A 3 2.82 -9.92 7.32
CA ILE A 3 3.77 -9.10 8.07
C ILE A 3 3.15 -7.72 8.26
N GLN A 4 3.23 -7.22 9.48
CA GLN A 4 2.73 -5.87 9.75
C GLN A 4 3.83 -4.85 9.56
N ILE A 5 3.48 -3.74 8.91
CA ILE A 5 4.37 -2.62 8.69
C ILE A 5 3.74 -1.38 9.32
N ARG A 6 4.51 -0.67 10.15
CA ARG A 6 4.03 0.56 10.76
C ARG A 6 4.52 1.74 9.93
N ILE A 7 3.58 2.59 9.55
CA ILE A 7 3.88 3.77 8.75
C ILE A 7 3.36 5.00 9.49
N THR A 8 4.23 6.01 9.65
CA THR A 8 3.85 7.27 10.23
C THR A 8 3.47 8.24 9.11
N VAL A 9 2.27 8.78 9.18
CA VAL A 9 1.80 9.75 8.20
C VAL A 9 1.41 11.04 8.91
N SER A 10 1.34 12.14 8.14
CA SER A 10 0.92 13.42 8.70
C SER A 10 -0.55 13.36 9.13
N LYS A 11 -0.92 14.29 9.99
CA LYS A 11 -2.30 14.40 10.46
C LYS A 11 -3.26 14.64 9.29
N GLU A 12 -2.83 15.44 8.32
CA GLU A 12 -3.62 15.69 7.11
C GLU A 12 -3.89 14.43 6.33
N ILE A 13 -2.85 13.65 6.09
CA ILE A 13 -2.97 12.40 5.33
C ILE A 13 -3.85 11.41 6.08
N ASN A 14 -3.68 11.32 7.39
CA ASN A 14 -4.51 10.44 8.19
C ASN A 14 -5.99 10.82 8.09
N ASN A 15 -6.30 12.11 8.19
CA ASN A 15 -7.68 12.59 8.09
C ASN A 15 -8.26 12.32 6.71
N LEU A 16 -7.46 12.50 5.67
CA LEU A 16 -7.90 12.23 4.30
C LEU A 16 -8.21 10.75 4.11
N LEU A 17 -7.34 9.88 4.62
CA LEU A 17 -7.56 8.44 4.55
C LEU A 17 -8.86 8.05 5.25
N GLU A 18 -9.13 8.64 6.42
CA GLU A 18 -10.36 8.36 7.14
C GLU A 18 -11.60 8.76 6.34
N ARG A 19 -11.58 9.94 5.75
CA ARG A 19 -12.71 10.41 4.94
C ARG A 19 -12.98 9.51 3.76
N VAL A 20 -11.94 9.19 3.02
CA VAL A 20 -12.08 8.37 1.82
C VAL A 20 -12.49 6.95 2.18
N SER A 21 -11.91 6.38 3.24
CA SER A 21 -12.26 5.02 3.65
C SER A 21 -13.73 4.91 4.06
N LYS A 22 -14.26 5.93 4.74
CA LYS A 22 -15.67 5.96 5.09
C LYS A 22 -16.56 6.02 3.86
N LYS A 23 -16.19 6.83 2.89
CA LYS A 23 -16.95 6.95 1.64
C LYS A 23 -16.96 5.66 0.85
N LEU A 24 -15.86 4.90 0.90
CA LEU A 24 -15.74 3.65 0.18
C LEU A 24 -16.23 2.46 0.99
N GLY A 25 -16.58 2.64 2.25
CA GLY A 25 -17.01 1.54 3.11
C GLY A 25 -15.90 0.57 3.43
N LYS A 26 -14.65 1.05 3.49
CA LYS A 26 -13.48 0.23 3.79
C LYS A 26 -12.81 0.68 5.08
N LYS A 27 -12.03 -0.21 5.67
CA LYS A 27 -11.20 0.17 6.81
C LYS A 27 -10.03 1.01 6.33
N LYS A 28 -9.62 1.98 7.15
CA LYS A 28 -8.52 2.87 6.80
C LYS A 28 -7.22 2.10 6.51
N SER A 29 -6.92 1.10 7.32
CA SER A 29 -5.71 0.29 7.12
C SER A 29 -5.74 -0.49 5.81
N MET A 30 -6.90 -0.99 5.42
CA MET A 30 -7.06 -1.72 4.15
C MET A 30 -6.90 -0.78 2.97
N LEU A 31 -7.47 0.41 3.06
CA LEU A 31 -7.32 1.40 2.00
C LEU A 31 -5.86 1.80 1.83
N ALA A 32 -5.18 2.07 2.93
CA ALA A 32 -3.76 2.45 2.90
C ALA A 32 -2.91 1.34 2.28
N ARG A 33 -3.19 0.09 2.62
CA ARG A 33 -2.47 -1.05 2.07
C ARG A 33 -2.69 -1.18 0.57
N GLU A 34 -3.93 -1.06 0.13
CA GLU A 34 -4.26 -1.16 -1.29
C GLU A 34 -3.55 -0.07 -2.11
N LEU A 35 -3.55 1.16 -1.61
CA LEU A 35 -2.89 2.27 -2.30
C LEU A 35 -1.37 2.06 -2.37
N MET A 36 -0.79 1.56 -1.28
CA MET A 36 0.64 1.27 -1.26
C MET A 36 1.00 0.18 -2.26
N GLU A 37 0.24 -0.91 -2.27
CA GLU A 37 0.49 -2.02 -3.19
C GLU A 37 0.34 -1.56 -4.64
N GLN A 38 -0.69 -0.80 -4.93
CA GLN A 38 -0.93 -0.28 -6.27
C GLN A 38 0.24 0.59 -6.74
N LYS A 39 0.72 1.47 -5.87
CA LYS A 39 1.83 2.34 -6.21
C LYS A 39 3.13 1.57 -6.40
N LEU A 40 3.35 0.53 -5.59
CA LEU A 40 4.52 -0.32 -5.75
C LEU A 40 4.55 -0.98 -7.12
N TYR A 41 3.42 -1.55 -7.54
CA TYR A 41 3.35 -2.23 -8.83
C TYR A 41 3.51 -1.26 -10.01
N ASP A 42 3.25 0.03 -9.78
CA ASP A 42 3.40 1.04 -10.83
C ASP A 42 4.85 1.46 -11.05
N LEU A 43 5.76 1.14 -10.12
CA LEU A 43 7.16 1.53 -10.23
C LEU A 43 7.94 0.55 -11.09
N ASP A 44 8.71 1.09 -12.05
CA ASP A 44 9.54 0.26 -12.93
C ASP A 44 10.53 -0.61 -12.17
N ILE A 45 11.14 -0.04 -11.14
CA ILE A 45 12.13 -0.77 -10.36
C ILE A 45 11.52 -1.99 -9.67
N ILE A 46 10.26 -1.88 -9.26
CA ILE A 46 9.55 -3.00 -8.63
C ILE A 46 9.30 -4.11 -9.65
N GLN A 47 8.96 -3.75 -10.88
CA GLN A 47 8.75 -4.74 -11.92
C GLN A 47 10.02 -5.55 -12.18
N ARG A 48 11.17 -4.87 -12.17
CA ARG A 48 12.46 -5.53 -12.35
C ARG A 48 12.77 -6.47 -11.19
N GLU A 49 12.52 -6.02 -9.97
CA GLU A 49 12.78 -6.84 -8.78
C GLU A 49 11.89 -8.09 -8.77
N LEU A 50 10.64 -7.96 -9.17
CA LEU A 50 9.73 -9.09 -9.25
C LEU A 50 10.22 -10.14 -10.23
N LYS A 51 10.76 -9.71 -11.38
CA LYS A 51 11.32 -10.63 -12.36
C LYS A 51 12.51 -11.39 -11.81
N GLU A 52 13.37 -10.73 -11.04
CA GLU A 52 14.51 -11.36 -10.43
C GLU A 52 14.09 -12.36 -9.35
N MET A 53 13.07 -12.04 -8.58
CA MET A 53 12.54 -12.96 -7.58
C MET A 53 12.01 -14.24 -8.24
N ASP A 54 11.37 -14.11 -9.39
CA ASP A 54 10.89 -15.28 -10.13
C ASP A 54 12.03 -16.15 -10.63
N LYS A 55 13.17 -15.56 -10.98
CA LYS A 55 14.32 -16.31 -11.45
C LYS A 55 15.03 -17.08 -10.34
N GLU A 56 14.85 -16.68 -9.11
CA GLU A 56 15.48 -17.31 -7.96
C GLU A 56 14.78 -18.58 -7.48
N LYS A 57 13.67 -18.91 -8.07
CA LYS A 57 12.94 -20.13 -7.70
C LYS A 57 13.56 -21.39 -8.27
#